data_58359d7e4e35c02a27d6622d1f130c4f
#
_entry.id   58359d7e4e35c02a27d6622d1f130c4f
#
_cell.length_a   1.000
_cell.length_b   1.000
_cell.length_c   1.000
_cell.angle_alpha   90.00
_cell.angle_beta   90.00
_cell.angle_gamma   90.00
#
_symmetry.space_group_name_H-M   'P 1'
#
loop_
_entity.id
_entity.type
_entity.pdbx_description
1 polymer ?
#
loop_
_entity_poly.entity_id
_entity_poly.type
_entity_poly.pdbx_seq_one_letter_code
_entity_poly.pdbx_strand_id
1 'polypeptide(L)'
;MEDQLLNLLMYAVPSLIVGSVAFLFFREHIQNEDDRRKFLIHKQLQKESLPQRLQAYERLSLFLERINPNRLILRVNPVSSNKNDYEMLLINNIEQEFDHNLAQQIYVSDNCWSVINASKSATIQLIRKISMSDKIDSAEKLREAIITEMMDKAAPSNAGLSYIKKEVSELW
;
A
#
# COMPACT_ATOMS: atom_id res chain seq x y z
N MET A 1 6.92 76.38 20.04
CA MET A 1 7.09 75.24 19.08
C MET A 1 7.57 73.95 19.75
N GLU A 2 8.54 74.03 20.70
CA GLU A 2 9.05 72.86 21.40
C GLU A 2 7.98 72.19 22.29
N ASP A 3 7.17 72.95 23.01
CA ASP A 3 6.12 72.42 23.88
C ASP A 3 4.99 71.70 23.09
N GLN A 4 4.71 72.15 21.87
CA GLN A 4 3.73 71.49 20.99
C GLN A 4 4.26 70.18 20.46
N LEU A 5 5.55 70.09 20.13
CA LEU A 5 6.21 68.89 19.66
C LEU A 5 6.29 67.83 20.80
N LEU A 6 6.59 68.29 22.02
CA LEU A 6 6.66 67.43 23.22
C LEU A 6 5.31 66.84 23.55
N ASN A 7 4.23 67.59 23.50
CA ASN A 7 2.88 67.12 23.68
C ASN A 7 2.46 66.11 22.59
N LEU A 8 2.81 66.35 21.37
CA LEU A 8 2.51 65.41 20.25
C LEU A 8 3.23 64.08 20.44
N LEU A 9 4.49 64.10 20.85
CA LEU A 9 5.27 62.91 21.14
C LEU A 9 4.69 62.12 22.36
N MET A 10 4.25 62.83 23.42
CA MET A 10 3.63 62.18 24.62
C MET A 10 2.39 61.36 24.27
N TYR A 11 1.61 61.74 23.26
CA TYR A 11 0.43 60.99 22.81
C TYR A 11 0.74 59.96 21.70
N ALA A 12 1.69 60.26 20.81
CA ALA A 12 2.04 59.40 19.71
C ALA A 12 2.82 58.14 20.14
N VAL A 13 3.76 58.28 21.08
CA VAL A 13 4.59 57.15 21.53
C VAL A 13 3.78 56.05 22.20
N PRO A 14 2.86 56.28 23.14
CA PRO A 14 2.04 55.23 23.72
C PRO A 14 1.14 54.55 22.70
N SER A 15 0.56 55.32 21.74
CA SER A 15 -0.30 54.73 20.72
C SER A 15 0.46 53.85 19.75
N LEU A 16 1.70 54.21 19.39
CA LEU A 16 2.58 53.37 18.57
C LEU A 16 2.99 52.09 19.30
N ILE A 17 3.27 52.14 20.59
CA ILE A 17 3.61 50.97 21.40
C ILE A 17 2.42 49.99 21.42
N VAL A 18 1.22 50.51 21.78
CA VAL A 18 0.00 49.68 21.80
C VAL A 18 -0.31 49.06 20.43
N GLY A 19 -0.20 49.88 19.37
CA GLY A 19 -0.39 49.41 17.99
C GLY A 19 0.61 48.30 17.61
N SER A 20 1.87 48.45 18.00
CA SER A 20 2.91 47.46 17.72
C SER A 20 2.67 46.13 18.47
N VAL A 21 2.32 46.22 19.75
CA VAL A 21 1.99 45.04 20.57
C VAL A 21 0.75 44.33 20.02
N ALA A 22 -0.29 45.11 19.69
CA ALA A 22 -1.50 44.53 19.08
C ALA A 22 -1.19 43.84 17.72
N PHE A 23 -0.37 44.47 16.89
CA PHE A 23 0.04 43.90 15.59
C PHE A 23 0.80 42.58 15.77
N LEU A 24 1.76 42.52 16.68
CA LEU A 24 2.52 41.30 16.98
C LEU A 24 1.61 40.19 17.51
N PHE A 25 0.72 40.53 18.44
CA PHE A 25 -0.24 39.59 19.01
C PHE A 25 -1.18 39.02 17.95
N PHE A 26 -1.77 39.87 17.10
CA PHE A 26 -2.65 39.40 16.03
C PHE A 26 -1.89 38.57 14.99
N ARG A 27 -0.67 38.94 14.67
CA ARG A 27 0.16 38.16 13.74
C ARG A 27 0.45 36.76 14.25
N GLU A 28 0.85 36.63 15.51
CA GLU A 28 1.07 35.30 16.13
C GLU A 28 -0.23 34.49 16.23
N HIS A 29 -1.32 35.16 16.58
CA HIS A 29 -2.62 34.49 16.70
C HIS A 29 -3.11 33.96 15.38
N ILE A 30 -2.99 34.73 14.28
CA ILE A 30 -3.39 34.30 12.92
C ILE A 30 -2.50 33.14 12.46
N GLN A 31 -1.19 33.19 12.67
CA GLN A 31 -0.29 32.10 12.30
C GLN A 31 -0.64 30.79 13.05
N ASN A 32 -0.92 30.87 14.33
CA ASN A 32 -1.27 29.71 15.15
C ASN A 32 -2.62 29.07 14.72
N GLU A 33 -3.61 29.90 14.35
CA GLU A 33 -4.90 29.43 13.85
C GLU A 33 -4.76 28.79 12.47
N ASP A 34 -3.91 29.32 11.57
CA ASP A 34 -3.66 28.74 10.27
C ASP A 34 -2.96 27.36 10.37
N ASP A 35 -2.00 27.22 11.25
CA ASP A 35 -1.30 25.94 11.45
C ASP A 35 -2.22 24.90 12.10
N ARG A 36 -3.06 25.32 13.06
CA ARG A 36 -4.09 24.47 13.66
C ARG A 36 -5.11 24.02 12.60
N ARG A 37 -5.55 24.92 11.74
CA ARG A 37 -6.50 24.62 10.66
C ARG A 37 -5.89 23.66 9.65
N LYS A 38 -4.65 23.85 9.23
CA LYS A 38 -3.90 22.93 8.37
C LYS A 38 -3.80 21.54 9.00
N PHE A 39 -3.44 21.47 10.27
CA PHE A 39 -3.36 20.21 11.01
C PHE A 39 -4.70 19.46 11.04
N LEU A 40 -5.80 20.15 11.32
CA LEU A 40 -7.15 19.57 11.34
C LEU A 40 -7.57 19.07 9.97
N ILE A 41 -7.30 19.83 8.90
CA ILE A 41 -7.60 19.44 7.53
C ILE A 41 -6.78 18.18 7.16
N HIS A 42 -5.49 18.16 7.46
CA HIS A 42 -4.65 16.97 7.20
C HIS A 42 -5.15 15.73 7.95
N LYS A 43 -5.52 15.89 9.21
CA LYS A 43 -6.09 14.80 10.02
C LYS A 43 -7.41 14.29 9.46
N GLN A 44 -8.26 15.17 8.96
CA GLN A 44 -9.53 14.81 8.34
C GLN A 44 -9.31 14.08 7.01
N LEU A 45 -8.42 14.57 6.14
CA LEU A 45 -8.07 13.93 4.88
C LEU A 45 -7.48 12.53 5.08
N GLN A 46 -6.63 12.36 6.10
CA GLN A 46 -6.12 11.03 6.46
C GLN A 46 -7.25 10.08 6.87
N LYS A 47 -8.20 10.55 7.66
CA LYS A 47 -9.35 9.76 8.11
C LYS A 47 -10.26 9.35 6.94
N GLU A 48 -10.43 10.22 5.96
CA GLU A 48 -11.25 9.95 4.76
C GLU A 48 -10.55 9.01 3.77
N SER A 49 -9.21 9.05 3.68
CA SER A 49 -8.44 8.16 2.79
C SER A 49 -8.20 6.76 3.38
N LEU A 50 -8.27 6.59 4.70
CA LEU A 50 -8.01 5.32 5.37
C LEU A 50 -8.90 4.17 4.88
N PRO A 51 -10.23 4.32 4.69
CA PRO A 51 -11.06 3.24 4.19
C PRO A 51 -10.66 2.76 2.79
N GLN A 52 -10.25 3.68 1.90
CA GLN A 52 -9.79 3.33 0.55
C GLN A 52 -8.48 2.55 0.59
N ARG A 53 -7.55 2.93 1.47
CA ARG A 53 -6.30 2.20 1.69
C ARG A 53 -6.55 0.80 2.24
N LEU A 54 -7.44 0.66 3.22
CA LEU A 54 -7.81 -0.64 3.77
C LEU A 54 -8.44 -1.55 2.72
N GLN A 55 -9.30 -1.00 1.86
CA GLN A 55 -9.87 -1.74 0.74
C GLN A 55 -8.80 -2.21 -0.25
N ALA A 56 -7.77 -1.40 -0.49
CA ALA A 56 -6.64 -1.80 -1.33
C ALA A 56 -5.86 -2.97 -0.71
N TYR A 57 -5.54 -2.91 0.59
CA TYR A 57 -4.89 -4.01 1.29
C TYR A 57 -5.73 -5.28 1.31
N GLU A 58 -7.05 -5.17 1.47
CA GLU A 58 -7.98 -6.31 1.40
C GLU A 58 -7.91 -6.98 0.02
N ARG A 59 -7.99 -6.19 -1.07
CA ARG A 59 -7.89 -6.70 -2.44
C ARG A 59 -6.54 -7.36 -2.72
N LEU A 60 -5.44 -6.75 -2.29
CA LEU A 60 -4.10 -7.29 -2.46
C LEU A 60 -3.88 -8.55 -1.62
N SER A 61 -4.45 -8.62 -0.43
CA SER A 61 -4.45 -9.83 0.39
C SER A 61 -5.22 -10.96 -0.30
N LEU A 62 -6.39 -10.65 -0.85
CA LEU A 62 -7.17 -11.62 -1.63
C LEU A 62 -6.41 -12.10 -2.87
N PHE A 63 -5.74 -11.20 -3.58
CA PHE A 63 -4.86 -11.55 -4.70
C PHE A 63 -3.80 -12.57 -4.28
N LEU A 64 -3.05 -12.28 -3.21
CA LEU A 64 -1.98 -13.16 -2.70
C LEU A 64 -2.51 -14.53 -2.24
N GLU A 65 -3.69 -14.57 -1.65
CA GLU A 65 -4.38 -15.82 -1.28
C GLU A 65 -4.82 -16.61 -2.51
N ARG A 66 -5.28 -15.93 -3.57
CA ARG A 66 -5.73 -16.57 -4.82
C ARG A 66 -4.59 -17.14 -5.65
N ILE A 67 -3.41 -16.50 -5.62
CA ILE A 67 -2.21 -17.02 -6.30
C ILE A 67 -1.43 -18.03 -5.46
N ASN A 68 -1.81 -18.28 -4.21
CA ASN A 68 -1.22 -19.35 -3.42
C ASN A 68 -1.33 -20.67 -4.18
N PRO A 69 -0.20 -21.39 -4.43
CA PRO A 69 -0.21 -22.59 -5.30
C PRO A 69 -1.26 -23.63 -4.90
N ASN A 70 -1.43 -23.87 -3.59
CA ASN A 70 -2.44 -24.83 -3.09
C ASN A 70 -3.88 -24.43 -3.48
N ARG A 71 -4.21 -23.13 -3.37
CA ARG A 71 -5.54 -22.65 -3.71
C ARG A 71 -5.73 -22.52 -5.22
N LEU A 72 -4.67 -22.10 -5.92
CA LEU A 72 -4.68 -21.94 -7.37
C LEU A 72 -5.01 -23.26 -8.07
N ILE A 73 -4.33 -24.36 -7.74
CA ILE A 73 -4.55 -25.69 -8.36
C ILE A 73 -5.90 -26.33 -8.02
N LEU A 74 -6.51 -25.94 -6.87
CA LEU A 74 -7.87 -26.36 -6.55
C LEU A 74 -8.92 -25.65 -7.39
N ARG A 75 -8.64 -24.44 -7.81
CA ARG A 75 -9.54 -23.58 -8.60
C ARG A 75 -9.36 -23.78 -10.10
N VAL A 76 -8.13 -24.03 -10.55
CA VAL A 76 -7.75 -24.12 -11.96
C VAL A 76 -7.43 -25.58 -12.27
N ASN A 77 -8.39 -26.27 -12.88
CA ASN A 77 -8.21 -27.65 -13.32
C ASN A 77 -7.52 -27.69 -14.69
N PRO A 78 -6.71 -28.72 -14.99
CA PRO A 78 -6.16 -28.91 -16.32
C PRO A 78 -7.27 -29.12 -17.36
N VAL A 79 -7.13 -28.47 -18.53
CA VAL A 79 -8.05 -28.61 -19.66
C VAL A 79 -7.53 -29.61 -20.71
N SER A 80 -6.25 -29.98 -20.61
CA SER A 80 -5.60 -31.00 -21.44
C SER A 80 -4.64 -31.83 -20.59
N SER A 81 -4.18 -32.97 -21.12
CA SER A 81 -3.14 -33.80 -20.45
C SER A 81 -1.74 -33.19 -20.57
N ASN A 82 -1.55 -32.17 -21.42
CA ASN A 82 -0.24 -31.55 -21.66
C ASN A 82 0.18 -30.67 -20.49
N LYS A 83 1.36 -30.94 -19.90
CA LYS A 83 1.92 -30.16 -18.79
C LYS A 83 2.16 -28.70 -19.13
N ASN A 84 2.59 -28.39 -20.38
CA ASN A 84 2.91 -27.02 -20.78
C ASN A 84 1.64 -26.16 -20.88
N ASP A 85 0.55 -26.76 -21.39
CA ASP A 85 -0.74 -26.06 -21.45
C ASP A 85 -1.25 -25.74 -20.04
N TYR A 86 -1.08 -26.67 -19.10
CA TYR A 86 -1.49 -26.46 -17.73
C TYR A 86 -0.61 -25.45 -16.98
N GLU A 87 0.71 -25.48 -17.19
CA GLU A 87 1.63 -24.45 -16.69
C GLU A 87 1.22 -23.06 -17.18
N MET A 88 1.02 -22.90 -18.49
CA MET A 88 0.56 -21.63 -19.08
C MET A 88 -0.78 -21.19 -18.50
N LEU A 89 -1.72 -22.11 -18.33
CA LEU A 89 -3.03 -21.80 -17.75
C LEU A 89 -2.92 -21.26 -16.31
N LEU A 90 -2.07 -21.86 -15.48
CA LEU A 90 -1.80 -21.40 -14.11
C LEU A 90 -1.15 -20.03 -14.11
N ILE A 91 -0.13 -19.80 -14.96
CA ILE A 91 0.56 -18.51 -15.05
C ILE A 91 -0.38 -17.42 -15.55
N ASN A 92 -1.17 -17.69 -16.57
CA ASN A 92 -2.15 -16.72 -17.11
C ASN A 92 -3.19 -16.34 -16.04
N ASN A 93 -3.64 -17.29 -15.22
CA ASN A 93 -4.53 -16.99 -14.10
C ASN A 93 -3.87 -16.05 -13.07
N ILE A 94 -2.58 -16.26 -12.76
CA ILE A 94 -1.84 -15.39 -11.85
C ILE A 94 -1.72 -13.97 -12.42
N GLU A 95 -1.33 -13.85 -13.69
CA GLU A 95 -1.18 -12.55 -14.36
C GLU A 95 -2.53 -11.82 -14.47
N GLN A 96 -3.59 -12.50 -14.83
CA GLN A 96 -4.93 -11.92 -14.90
C GLN A 96 -5.41 -11.41 -13.53
N GLU A 97 -5.20 -12.17 -12.46
CA GLU A 97 -5.52 -11.73 -11.09
C GLU A 97 -4.69 -10.50 -10.69
N PHE A 98 -3.44 -10.44 -11.10
CA PHE A 98 -2.57 -9.29 -10.86
C PHE A 98 -3.05 -8.05 -11.60
N ASP A 99 -3.37 -8.18 -12.89
CA ASP A 99 -3.85 -7.07 -13.72
C ASP A 99 -5.13 -6.44 -13.16
N HIS A 100 -6.04 -7.24 -12.62
CA HIS A 100 -7.24 -6.75 -11.94
C HIS A 100 -6.94 -5.91 -10.68
N ASN A 101 -5.73 -6.02 -10.14
CA ASN A 101 -5.31 -5.33 -8.92
C ASN A 101 -4.26 -4.24 -9.16
N LEU A 102 -3.85 -3.98 -10.40
CA LEU A 102 -2.80 -2.99 -10.72
C LEU A 102 -3.07 -1.59 -10.16
N ALA A 103 -4.33 -1.14 -10.17
CA ALA A 103 -4.70 0.17 -9.67
C ALA A 103 -4.49 0.33 -8.14
N GLN A 104 -4.39 -0.78 -7.39
CA GLN A 104 -4.21 -0.73 -5.94
C GLN A 104 -2.82 -0.23 -5.53
N GLN A 105 -1.84 -0.22 -6.44
CA GLN A 105 -0.48 0.27 -6.19
C GLN A 105 -0.44 1.72 -5.67
N ILE A 106 -1.43 2.55 -6.03
CA ILE A 106 -1.48 3.97 -5.61
C ILE A 106 -1.86 4.16 -4.14
N TYR A 107 -2.37 3.13 -3.47
CA TYR A 107 -2.86 3.20 -2.09
C TYR A 107 -1.94 2.54 -1.06
N VAL A 108 -0.92 1.83 -1.51
CA VAL A 108 0.06 1.11 -0.67
C VAL A 108 1.45 1.72 -0.83
N SER A 109 2.39 1.38 0.06
CA SER A 109 3.76 1.86 -0.07
C SER A 109 4.49 1.16 -1.23
N ASP A 110 5.52 1.83 -1.79
CA ASP A 110 6.38 1.26 -2.83
C ASP A 110 7.04 -0.04 -2.38
N ASN A 111 7.40 -0.13 -1.11
CA ASN A 111 7.97 -1.34 -0.52
C ASN A 111 6.95 -2.48 -0.48
N CYS A 112 5.71 -2.21 -0.07
CA CYS A 112 4.62 -3.18 -0.09
C CYS A 112 4.37 -3.69 -1.50
N TRP A 113 4.24 -2.78 -2.46
CA TRP A 113 4.04 -3.13 -3.87
C TRP A 113 5.19 -3.99 -4.43
N SER A 114 6.44 -3.65 -4.08
CA SER A 114 7.63 -4.41 -4.46
C SER A 114 7.60 -5.85 -3.93
N VAL A 115 7.22 -6.03 -2.66
CA VAL A 115 7.10 -7.36 -2.04
C VAL A 115 5.97 -8.18 -2.67
N ILE A 116 4.84 -7.55 -3.03
CA ILE A 116 3.74 -8.20 -3.74
C ILE A 116 4.19 -8.70 -5.11
N ASN A 117 4.90 -7.86 -5.88
CA ASN A 117 5.47 -8.24 -7.18
C ASN A 117 6.49 -9.38 -7.05
N ALA A 118 7.35 -9.33 -6.04
CA ALA A 118 8.30 -10.40 -5.74
C ALA A 118 7.58 -11.72 -5.41
N SER A 119 6.51 -11.67 -4.62
CA SER A 119 5.68 -12.83 -4.26
C SER A 119 5.00 -13.45 -5.49
N LYS A 120 4.45 -12.61 -6.40
CA LYS A 120 3.90 -13.05 -7.69
C LYS A 120 4.98 -13.76 -8.52
N SER A 121 6.12 -13.10 -8.71
CA SER A 121 7.22 -13.63 -9.51
C SER A 121 7.77 -14.93 -8.94
N ALA A 122 7.94 -15.03 -7.64
CA ALA A 122 8.38 -16.25 -6.98
C ALA A 122 7.38 -17.41 -7.13
N THR A 123 6.08 -17.12 -7.12
CA THR A 123 5.03 -18.13 -7.35
C THR A 123 5.10 -18.66 -8.78
N ILE A 124 5.25 -17.78 -9.77
CA ILE A 124 5.40 -18.18 -11.18
C ILE A 124 6.68 -19.01 -11.37
N GLN A 125 7.81 -18.56 -10.79
CA GLN A 125 9.07 -19.29 -10.88
C GLN A 125 8.99 -20.67 -10.24
N LEU A 126 8.27 -20.82 -9.12
CA LEU A 126 8.04 -22.10 -8.48
C LEU A 126 7.32 -23.07 -9.43
N ILE A 127 6.21 -22.63 -10.05
CA ILE A 127 5.44 -23.46 -10.99
C ILE A 127 6.32 -23.88 -12.15
N ARG A 128 7.07 -22.95 -12.77
CA ARG A 128 7.99 -23.24 -13.87
C ARG A 128 9.07 -24.24 -13.47
N LYS A 129 9.70 -24.03 -12.31
CA LYS A 129 10.74 -24.92 -11.79
C LYS A 129 10.25 -26.35 -11.63
N ILE A 130 9.03 -26.52 -11.09
CA ILE A 130 8.43 -27.86 -10.94
C ILE A 130 8.14 -28.47 -12.31
N SER A 131 7.56 -27.71 -13.24
CA SER A 131 7.26 -28.16 -14.60
C SER A 131 8.49 -28.59 -15.40
N MET A 132 9.66 -27.97 -15.15
CA MET A 132 10.91 -28.31 -15.84
C MET A 132 11.49 -29.67 -15.44
N SER A 133 10.97 -30.34 -14.42
CA SER A 133 11.46 -31.65 -14.00
C SER A 133 11.14 -32.73 -15.05
N ASP A 134 12.13 -33.54 -15.41
CA ASP A 134 11.97 -34.66 -16.38
C ASP A 134 10.99 -35.74 -15.89
N LYS A 135 10.69 -35.79 -14.59
CA LYS A 135 9.74 -36.72 -14.01
C LYS A 135 8.28 -36.33 -14.27
N ILE A 136 8.04 -35.11 -14.74
CA ILE A 136 6.71 -34.56 -14.96
C ILE A 136 6.44 -34.56 -16.46
N ASP A 137 5.58 -35.46 -16.90
CA ASP A 137 5.24 -35.68 -18.32
C ASP A 137 3.77 -35.25 -18.62
N SER A 138 2.95 -35.01 -17.60
CA SER A 138 1.53 -34.71 -17.78
C SER A 138 1.05 -33.59 -16.84
N ALA A 139 -0.10 -32.99 -17.17
CA ALA A 139 -0.75 -31.96 -16.38
C ALA A 139 -1.11 -32.45 -14.96
N GLU A 140 -1.56 -33.70 -14.85
CA GLU A 140 -1.90 -34.32 -13.54
C GLU A 140 -0.66 -34.48 -12.67
N LYS A 141 0.46 -34.96 -13.24
CA LYS A 141 1.71 -35.08 -12.49
C LYS A 141 2.25 -33.68 -12.07
N LEU A 142 2.07 -32.64 -12.90
CA LEU A 142 2.41 -31.28 -12.52
C LEU A 142 1.60 -30.81 -11.32
N ARG A 143 0.30 -31.08 -11.33
CA ARG A 143 -0.61 -30.77 -10.21
C ARG A 143 -0.20 -31.47 -8.93
N GLU A 144 0.05 -32.77 -8.97
CA GLU A 144 0.51 -33.57 -7.81
C GLU A 144 1.85 -33.07 -7.29
N ALA A 145 2.79 -32.73 -8.18
CA ALA A 145 4.10 -32.24 -7.78
C ALA A 145 4.02 -30.87 -7.09
N ILE A 146 3.14 -29.96 -7.54
CA ILE A 146 2.89 -28.68 -6.87
C ILE A 146 2.32 -28.93 -5.47
N ILE A 147 1.36 -29.84 -5.30
CA ILE A 147 0.79 -30.20 -3.99
C ILE A 147 1.90 -30.69 -3.06
N THR A 148 2.70 -31.65 -3.52
CA THR A 148 3.78 -32.27 -2.74
C THR A 148 4.81 -31.23 -2.31
N GLU A 149 5.23 -30.34 -3.23
CA GLU A 149 6.21 -29.28 -2.90
C GLU A 149 5.66 -28.31 -1.83
N MET A 150 4.35 -28.06 -1.85
CA MET A 150 3.69 -27.16 -0.88
C MET A 150 3.35 -27.82 0.46
N MET A 151 3.49 -29.13 0.61
CA MET A 151 3.35 -29.80 1.91
C MET A 151 4.52 -29.47 2.84
N ASP A 152 5.72 -29.33 2.27
CA ASP A 152 6.96 -29.14 3.02
C ASP A 152 7.44 -27.70 3.08
N LYS A 153 6.88 -26.80 2.23
CA LYS A 153 7.35 -25.42 2.07
C LYS A 153 6.23 -24.40 2.19
N ALA A 154 6.55 -23.26 2.81
CA ALA A 154 5.64 -22.13 2.83
C ALA A 154 5.45 -21.57 1.40
N ALA A 155 4.22 -21.21 1.05
CA ALA A 155 3.92 -20.60 -0.23
C ALA A 155 4.62 -19.24 -0.37
N PRO A 156 5.18 -18.91 -1.56
CA PRO A 156 5.85 -17.62 -1.78
C PRO A 156 4.93 -16.41 -1.50
N SER A 157 3.62 -16.55 -1.73
CA SER A 157 2.63 -15.51 -1.44
C SER A 157 2.49 -15.15 0.03
N ASN A 158 2.95 -16.03 0.96
CA ASN A 158 2.89 -15.77 2.40
C ASN A 158 3.79 -14.61 2.82
N ALA A 159 4.90 -14.37 2.12
CA ALA A 159 5.77 -13.23 2.38
C ALA A 159 5.05 -11.90 2.15
N GLY A 160 4.32 -11.78 1.03
CA GLY A 160 3.48 -10.63 0.73
C GLY A 160 2.39 -10.40 1.77
N LEU A 161 1.69 -11.48 2.16
CA LEU A 161 0.63 -11.41 3.19
C LEU A 161 1.18 -10.93 4.54
N SER A 162 2.33 -11.43 4.95
CA SER A 162 2.99 -11.01 6.20
C SER A 162 3.38 -9.53 6.16
N TYR A 163 3.87 -9.06 5.00
CA TYR A 163 4.21 -7.67 4.81
C TYR A 163 2.99 -6.75 4.87
N ILE A 164 1.90 -7.11 4.18
CA ILE A 164 0.63 -6.37 4.25
C ILE A 164 0.13 -6.27 5.71
N LYS A 165 0.14 -7.38 6.44
CA LYS A 165 -0.29 -7.39 7.85
C LYS A 165 0.54 -6.44 8.71
N LYS A 166 1.86 -6.40 8.50
CA LYS A 166 2.77 -5.48 9.19
C LYS A 166 2.42 -4.03 8.84
N GLU A 167 2.33 -3.68 7.56
CA GLU A 167 2.05 -2.31 7.12
C GLU A 167 0.68 -1.82 7.59
N VAL A 168 -0.35 -2.68 7.56
CA VAL A 168 -1.67 -2.35 8.10
C VAL A 168 -1.63 -2.12 9.60
N SER A 169 -0.83 -2.88 10.36
CA SER A 169 -0.69 -2.69 11.81
C SER A 169 0.00 -1.37 12.19
N GLU A 170 0.73 -0.75 11.28
CA GLU A 170 1.39 0.55 11.47
C GLU A 170 0.46 1.75 11.16
N LEU A 171 -0.78 1.50 10.72
CA LEU A 171 -1.76 2.53 10.41
C LEU A 171 -2.56 3.03 11.64
N TRP A 172 -2.45 2.32 12.77
CA TRP A 172 -3.17 2.66 14.03
C TRP A 172 -2.26 3.24 15.11
#